data_4e2e4ad321dff14f6200ebda6d5db2fd
#
_entry.id   4e2e4ad321dff14f6200ebda6d5db2fd
#
_cell.length_a   1.000
_cell.length_b   1.000
_cell.length_c   1.000
_cell.angle_alpha   90.00
_cell.angle_beta   90.00
_cell.angle_gamma   90.00
#
_symmetry.space_group_name_H-M   'P 1'
#
loop_
_entity.id
_entity.type
_entity.pdbx_description
1 polymer ?
#
loop_
_entity_poly.entity_id
_entity_poly.type
_entity_poly.pdbx_seq_one_letter_code
_entity_poly.pdbx_strand_id
1 'polypeptide(L)'
;DFTKQTYHKVKNYSIRQHFSKFIRPGYTFLTSLNGQTLAARNPEGDSLIIVAINPNALPVVHRADLSFYESISNGLTALRSSETEDLSPTADYTLEDRILTYKLPAYSIITFVIPVEESADADNAIRPGLPYWICPRNAADQALQASGGKVTLQPLSYTPEQTWKLQPDGNGYTFTNGNGDILTDHSPDYALGYETS
;
A
#
# COMPACT_ATOMS: atom_id res chain seq x y z
N ASP A 1 -11.45 21.28 -32.26
CA ASP A 1 -11.61 22.13 -33.44
C ASP A 1 -11.95 23.54 -32.99
N PHE A 2 -11.00 24.45 -33.10
CA PHE A 2 -11.15 25.83 -32.64
C PHE A 2 -12.21 26.61 -33.43
N THR A 3 -12.41 26.25 -34.68
CA THR A 3 -13.39 26.92 -35.55
C THR A 3 -14.82 26.56 -35.17
N LYS A 4 -15.04 25.31 -34.74
CA LYS A 4 -16.35 24.81 -34.32
C LYS A 4 -16.57 24.87 -32.81
N GLN A 5 -15.58 25.32 -32.06
CA GLN A 5 -15.58 25.33 -30.58
C GLN A 5 -15.96 23.95 -29.99
N THR A 6 -15.52 22.87 -30.64
CA THR A 6 -15.76 21.50 -30.21
C THR A 6 -14.47 20.83 -29.72
N TYR A 7 -14.61 19.95 -28.73
CA TYR A 7 -13.50 19.13 -28.25
C TYR A 7 -13.95 17.67 -28.15
N HIS A 8 -13.01 16.76 -28.28
CA HIS A 8 -13.23 15.35 -28.05
C HIS A 8 -12.40 14.91 -26.84
N LYS A 9 -13.04 14.22 -25.90
CA LYS A 9 -12.33 13.56 -24.82
C LYS A 9 -11.61 12.34 -25.40
N VAL A 10 -10.31 12.26 -25.13
CA VAL A 10 -9.49 11.10 -25.50
C VAL A 10 -9.25 10.23 -24.26
N LYS A 11 -8.89 8.96 -24.46
CA LYS A 11 -8.66 8.00 -23.37
C LYS A 11 -7.70 8.54 -22.29
N ASN A 12 -6.63 9.23 -22.69
CA ASN A 12 -5.70 9.86 -21.76
C ASN A 12 -6.35 10.88 -20.81
N TYR A 13 -7.46 11.50 -21.21
CA TYR A 13 -8.19 12.40 -20.30
C TYR A 13 -8.80 11.61 -19.14
N SER A 14 -9.47 10.49 -19.41
CA SER A 14 -10.05 9.62 -18.38
C SER A 14 -8.97 9.02 -17.47
N ILE A 15 -7.84 8.58 -18.05
CA ILE A 15 -6.72 8.04 -17.28
C ILE A 15 -6.15 9.08 -16.30
N ARG A 16 -5.93 10.33 -16.76
CA ARG A 16 -5.41 11.40 -15.89
C ARG A 16 -6.38 11.77 -14.76
N GLN A 17 -7.68 11.63 -14.99
CA GLN A 17 -8.70 11.91 -13.98
C GLN A 17 -8.59 10.98 -12.77
N HIS A 18 -8.09 9.74 -12.91
CA HIS A 18 -7.84 8.82 -11.79
C HIS A 18 -6.90 9.41 -10.74
N PHE A 19 -6.01 10.29 -11.15
CA PHE A 19 -5.11 11.01 -10.24
C PHE A 19 -5.65 12.40 -9.92
N SER A 20 -5.82 13.26 -10.93
CA SER A 20 -6.07 14.68 -10.73
C SER A 20 -7.42 15.01 -10.12
N LYS A 21 -8.41 14.14 -10.25
CA LYS A 21 -9.74 14.33 -9.65
C LYS A 21 -9.78 13.93 -8.18
N PHE A 22 -9.05 12.88 -7.82
CA PHE A 22 -9.17 12.24 -6.51
C PHE A 22 -8.02 12.57 -5.55
N ILE A 23 -6.81 12.80 -6.08
CA ILE A 23 -5.65 13.17 -5.26
C ILE A 23 -5.38 14.66 -5.48
N ARG A 24 -5.57 15.45 -4.44
CA ARG A 24 -5.47 16.92 -4.49
C ARG A 24 -4.25 17.41 -3.72
N PRO A 25 -3.83 18.67 -3.91
CA PRO A 25 -2.78 19.25 -3.07
C PRO A 25 -3.11 19.12 -1.58
N GLY A 26 -2.10 18.76 -0.78
CA GLY A 26 -2.26 18.50 0.66
C GLY A 26 -2.46 17.03 1.03
N TYR A 27 -2.71 16.14 0.05
CA TYR A 27 -2.78 14.71 0.33
C TYR A 27 -1.42 14.14 0.71
N THR A 28 -1.39 13.23 1.66
CA THR A 28 -0.19 12.49 2.05
C THR A 28 -0.13 11.17 1.30
N PHE A 29 0.97 10.95 0.57
CA PHE A 29 1.20 9.67 -0.10
C PHE A 29 1.63 8.61 0.92
N LEU A 30 1.05 7.42 0.78
CA LEU A 30 1.37 6.26 1.59
C LEU A 30 2.24 5.31 0.79
N THR A 31 3.15 4.62 1.48
CA THR A 31 4.02 3.63 0.84
C THR A 31 3.21 2.39 0.45
N SER A 32 3.35 1.97 -0.79
CA SER A 32 2.77 0.73 -1.31
C SER A 32 3.89 -0.28 -1.60
N LEU A 33 3.66 -1.55 -1.23
CA LEU A 33 4.57 -2.67 -1.56
C LEU A 33 4.51 -3.05 -3.05
N ASN A 34 3.57 -2.49 -3.79
CA ASN A 34 3.35 -2.79 -5.20
C ASN A 34 3.58 -1.54 -6.03
N GLY A 35 4.60 -1.56 -6.89
CA GLY A 35 4.94 -0.45 -7.79
C GLY A 35 3.84 -0.07 -8.81
N GLN A 36 2.75 -0.84 -8.89
CA GLN A 36 1.60 -0.56 -9.75
C GLN A 36 0.41 0.03 -8.97
N THR A 37 0.59 0.30 -7.69
CA THR A 37 -0.44 0.87 -6.82
C THR A 37 0.09 2.11 -6.12
N LEU A 38 -0.71 3.17 -6.16
CA LEU A 38 -0.50 4.40 -5.41
C LEU A 38 -1.60 4.52 -4.36
N ALA A 39 -1.24 4.87 -3.14
CA ALA A 39 -2.18 5.20 -2.08
C ALA A 39 -1.92 6.61 -1.56
N ALA A 40 -2.99 7.33 -1.26
CA ALA A 40 -2.91 8.67 -0.69
C ALA A 40 -4.07 8.91 0.28
N ARG A 41 -3.79 9.62 1.37
CA ARG A 41 -4.77 10.01 2.38
C ARG A 41 -5.04 11.51 2.27
N ASN A 42 -6.29 11.91 2.42
CA ASN A 42 -6.64 13.32 2.46
C ASN A 42 -6.13 14.00 3.75
N PRO A 43 -6.04 15.34 3.78
CA PRO A 43 -5.56 16.07 4.95
C PRO A 43 -6.40 15.85 6.21
N GLU A 44 -7.70 15.60 6.07
CA GLU A 44 -8.64 15.38 7.16
C GLU A 44 -8.47 13.98 7.78
N GLY A 45 -7.81 13.04 7.08
CA GLY A 45 -7.58 11.68 7.55
C GLY A 45 -8.76 10.72 7.38
N ASP A 46 -9.87 11.17 6.85
CA ASP A 46 -11.14 10.44 6.74
C ASP A 46 -11.37 9.76 5.38
N SER A 47 -10.44 9.92 4.44
CA SER A 47 -10.55 9.34 3.10
C SER A 47 -9.20 8.83 2.60
N LEU A 48 -9.19 7.56 2.19
CA LEU A 48 -8.07 6.89 1.52
C LEU A 48 -8.39 6.76 0.03
N ILE A 49 -7.46 7.18 -0.80
CA ILE A 49 -7.51 6.99 -2.24
C ILE A 49 -6.50 5.92 -2.63
N ILE A 50 -6.96 4.89 -3.34
CA ILE A 50 -6.09 3.88 -3.94
C ILE A 50 -6.25 3.95 -5.46
N VAL A 51 -5.15 4.17 -6.16
CA VAL A 51 -5.09 4.09 -7.62
C VAL A 51 -4.19 2.93 -8.00
N ALA A 52 -4.74 1.95 -8.74
CA ALA A 52 -3.99 0.78 -9.19
C ALA A 52 -4.08 0.64 -10.70
N ILE A 53 -2.97 0.21 -11.32
CA ILE A 53 -2.85 0.03 -12.77
C ILE A 53 -2.52 -1.41 -13.11
N ASN A 54 -3.06 -1.89 -14.22
CA ASN A 54 -2.64 -3.13 -14.87
C ASN A 54 -2.12 -2.80 -16.28
N PRO A 55 -0.80 -2.70 -16.47
CA PRO A 55 -0.21 -2.42 -17.78
C PRO A 55 -0.09 -3.68 -18.65
N ASN A 56 -0.52 -4.85 -18.17
CA ASN A 56 -0.32 -6.14 -18.82
C ASN A 56 -1.53 -6.53 -19.69
N ALA A 57 -1.30 -7.43 -20.62
CA ALA A 57 -2.32 -7.99 -21.51
C ALA A 57 -3.25 -9.02 -20.84
N LEU A 58 -2.94 -9.45 -19.61
CA LEU A 58 -3.74 -10.39 -18.84
C LEU A 58 -4.36 -9.69 -17.63
N PRO A 59 -5.57 -10.09 -17.22
CA PRO A 59 -6.17 -9.56 -15.99
C PRO A 59 -5.36 -9.98 -14.77
N VAL A 60 -5.34 -9.13 -13.75
CA VAL A 60 -4.67 -9.38 -12.48
C VAL A 60 -5.64 -9.19 -11.32
N VAL A 61 -5.38 -9.88 -10.22
CA VAL A 61 -6.09 -9.69 -8.95
C VAL A 61 -5.13 -9.08 -7.96
N HIS A 62 -5.54 -7.99 -7.34
CA HIS A 62 -4.81 -7.31 -6.27
C HIS A 62 -5.56 -7.41 -4.95
N ARG A 63 -4.80 -7.28 -3.87
CA ARG A 63 -5.33 -7.20 -2.51
C ARG A 63 -4.69 -6.00 -1.83
N ALA A 64 -5.52 -5.20 -1.14
CA ALA A 64 -5.07 -4.15 -0.26
C ALA A 64 -5.53 -4.46 1.17
N ASP A 65 -4.58 -4.53 2.09
CA ASP A 65 -4.85 -4.70 3.51
C ASP A 65 -5.11 -3.32 4.12
N LEU A 66 -6.34 -3.13 4.57
CA LEU A 66 -6.84 -1.90 5.19
C LEU A 66 -7.01 -2.05 6.72
N SER A 67 -6.45 -3.11 7.30
CA SER A 67 -6.55 -3.39 8.74
C SER A 67 -5.91 -2.31 9.62
N PHE A 68 -5.09 -1.46 9.02
CA PHE A 68 -4.55 -0.25 9.66
C PHE A 68 -5.66 0.70 10.14
N TYR A 69 -6.77 0.78 9.42
CA TYR A 69 -7.89 1.64 9.79
C TYR A 69 -8.80 0.93 10.80
N GLU A 70 -9.34 1.67 11.78
CA GLU A 70 -10.25 1.14 12.78
C GLU A 70 -11.55 0.70 12.14
N SER A 71 -12.10 1.51 11.27
CA SER A 71 -13.28 1.19 10.50
C SER A 71 -13.19 1.68 9.05
N ILE A 72 -13.95 1.03 8.20
CA ILE A 72 -14.21 1.45 6.82
C ILE A 72 -15.70 1.70 6.72
N SER A 73 -16.07 2.97 6.58
CA SER A 73 -17.48 3.37 6.53
C SER A 73 -18.12 2.95 5.21
N ASN A 74 -19.43 2.79 5.22
CA ASN A 74 -20.22 2.58 4.00
C ASN A 74 -20.03 3.76 3.04
N GLY A 75 -19.85 3.48 1.75
CA GLY A 75 -19.69 4.54 0.75
C GLY A 75 -18.41 4.41 -0.09
N LEU A 76 -17.70 3.27 0.02
CA LEU A 76 -16.60 2.97 -0.90
C LEU A 76 -17.08 3.13 -2.34
N THR A 77 -16.35 3.92 -3.10
CA THR A 77 -16.60 4.13 -4.52
C THR A 77 -15.42 3.60 -5.33
N ALA A 78 -15.70 2.82 -6.36
CA ALA A 78 -14.70 2.32 -7.30
C ALA A 78 -15.02 2.80 -8.72
N LEU A 79 -14.02 3.37 -9.39
CA LEU A 79 -14.11 3.88 -10.74
C LEU A 79 -13.00 3.29 -11.60
N ARG A 80 -13.34 2.78 -12.78
CA ARG A 80 -12.38 2.11 -13.66
C ARG A 80 -12.34 2.75 -15.05
N SER A 81 -11.16 2.75 -15.63
CA SER A 81 -10.95 2.96 -17.07
C SER A 81 -10.25 1.75 -17.65
N SER A 82 -10.72 1.30 -18.80
CA SER A 82 -10.17 0.17 -19.58
C SER A 82 -10.25 0.50 -21.06
N GLU A 83 -10.07 -0.47 -21.92
CA GLU A 83 -10.29 -0.27 -23.36
C GLU A 83 -11.71 0.27 -23.63
N THR A 84 -12.71 -0.25 -22.93
CA THR A 84 -14.14 0.04 -23.15
C THR A 84 -14.77 0.96 -22.10
N GLU A 85 -14.07 1.30 -21.05
CA GLU A 85 -14.58 2.09 -19.92
C GLU A 85 -13.80 3.40 -19.76
N ASP A 86 -14.50 4.47 -19.39
CA ASP A 86 -13.91 5.79 -19.11
C ASP A 86 -14.39 6.31 -17.75
N LEU A 87 -13.57 6.12 -16.73
CA LEU A 87 -13.86 6.51 -15.34
C LEU A 87 -15.27 6.04 -14.89
N SER A 88 -15.62 4.83 -15.26
CA SER A 88 -16.94 4.25 -15.03
C SER A 88 -17.02 3.56 -13.67
N PRO A 89 -18.15 3.64 -12.95
CA PRO A 89 -18.34 2.88 -11.72
C PRO A 89 -18.19 1.37 -11.96
N THR A 90 -17.59 0.68 -11.01
CA THR A 90 -17.43 -0.78 -11.04
C THR A 90 -17.68 -1.39 -9.67
N ALA A 91 -18.16 -2.64 -9.67
CA ALA A 91 -18.34 -3.45 -8.47
C ALA A 91 -17.44 -4.70 -8.48
N ASP A 92 -16.42 -4.74 -9.34
CA ASP A 92 -15.48 -5.86 -9.45
C ASP A 92 -14.47 -5.89 -8.30
N TYR A 93 -14.97 -5.83 -7.08
CA TYR A 93 -14.19 -5.91 -5.84
C TYR A 93 -15.01 -6.56 -4.73
N THR A 94 -14.31 -7.05 -3.71
CA THR A 94 -14.88 -7.44 -2.41
C THR A 94 -14.11 -6.74 -1.29
N LEU A 95 -14.82 -6.42 -0.21
CA LEU A 95 -14.23 -5.90 1.01
C LEU A 95 -14.70 -6.79 2.17
N GLU A 96 -13.80 -7.65 2.65
CA GLU A 96 -14.06 -8.61 3.72
C GLU A 96 -12.94 -8.49 4.74
N ASP A 97 -13.27 -8.40 6.02
CA ASP A 97 -12.32 -8.28 7.12
C ASP A 97 -11.26 -7.17 6.90
N ARG A 98 -11.67 -6.05 6.29
CA ARG A 98 -10.81 -4.94 5.90
C ARG A 98 -9.74 -5.30 4.85
N ILE A 99 -9.93 -6.42 4.15
CA ILE A 99 -9.14 -6.77 2.98
C ILE A 99 -9.95 -6.42 1.72
N LEU A 100 -9.45 -5.44 0.97
CA LEU A 100 -10.02 -5.07 -0.32
C LEU A 100 -9.37 -5.95 -1.40
N THR A 101 -10.15 -6.84 -2.00
CA THR A 101 -9.72 -7.67 -3.14
C THR A 101 -10.41 -7.18 -4.41
N TYR A 102 -9.64 -6.94 -5.48
CA TYR A 102 -10.19 -6.40 -6.72
C TYR A 102 -9.50 -6.97 -7.95
N LYS A 103 -10.27 -7.07 -9.03
CA LYS A 103 -9.80 -7.55 -10.32
C LYS A 103 -9.62 -6.40 -11.29
N LEU A 104 -8.44 -6.32 -11.89
CA LEU A 104 -8.10 -5.37 -12.94
C LEU A 104 -8.05 -6.12 -14.29
N PRO A 105 -8.90 -5.77 -15.26
CA PRO A 105 -8.76 -6.24 -16.64
C PRO A 105 -7.39 -5.88 -17.22
N ALA A 106 -7.07 -6.46 -18.36
CA ALA A 106 -5.90 -6.06 -19.15
C ALA A 106 -5.94 -4.55 -19.43
N TYR A 107 -4.80 -3.88 -19.41
CA TYR A 107 -4.63 -2.48 -19.77
C TYR A 107 -5.65 -1.55 -19.10
N SER A 108 -5.82 -1.66 -17.78
CA SER A 108 -6.81 -0.89 -17.04
C SER A 108 -6.22 -0.16 -15.85
N ILE A 109 -6.97 0.83 -15.38
CA ILE A 109 -6.69 1.59 -14.16
C ILE A 109 -7.97 1.68 -13.34
N ILE A 110 -7.86 1.55 -12.03
CA ILE A 110 -8.96 1.70 -11.08
C ILE A 110 -8.59 2.71 -10.01
N THR A 111 -9.58 3.47 -9.55
CA THR A 111 -9.48 4.31 -8.36
C THR A 111 -10.55 3.91 -7.36
N PHE A 112 -10.14 3.67 -6.14
CA PHE A 112 -11.01 3.55 -4.99
C PHE A 112 -10.98 4.84 -4.18
N VAL A 113 -12.15 5.31 -3.78
CA VAL A 113 -12.34 6.34 -2.76
C VAL A 113 -12.97 5.63 -1.56
N ILE A 114 -12.23 5.53 -0.49
CA ILE A 114 -12.56 4.70 0.67
C ILE A 114 -12.71 5.61 1.88
N PRO A 115 -13.92 5.82 2.41
CA PRO A 115 -14.10 6.48 3.69
C PRO A 115 -13.52 5.61 4.80
N VAL A 116 -12.62 6.18 5.60
CA VAL A 116 -11.90 5.47 6.66
C VAL A 116 -11.97 6.26 7.96
N GLU A 117 -11.89 5.54 9.08
CA GLU A 117 -11.65 6.12 10.39
C GLU A 117 -10.31 5.60 10.90
N GLU A 118 -9.42 6.52 11.24
CA GLU A 118 -8.18 6.15 11.92
C GLU A 118 -8.46 5.84 13.38
N SER A 119 -7.76 4.85 13.91
CA SER A 119 -7.70 4.64 15.35
C SER A 119 -7.08 5.87 16.01
N ALA A 120 -7.61 6.31 17.14
CA ALA A 120 -7.08 7.43 17.92
C ALA A 120 -5.58 7.28 18.27
N ASP A 121 -5.07 6.04 18.24
CA ASP A 121 -3.66 5.70 18.50
C ASP A 121 -2.84 5.52 17.21
N ALA A 122 -3.39 5.86 16.03
CA ALA A 122 -2.82 5.52 14.72
C ALA A 122 -1.46 6.18 14.45
N ASP A 123 -1.23 7.38 14.96
CA ASP A 123 -0.06 8.17 14.57
C ASP A 123 1.29 7.65 15.12
N ASN A 124 1.31 6.80 16.15
CA ASN A 124 2.55 6.31 16.75
C ASN A 124 2.53 4.84 17.21
N ALA A 125 1.43 4.12 17.09
CA ALA A 125 1.35 2.74 17.57
C ALA A 125 1.87 1.74 16.53
N ILE A 126 2.92 1.00 16.89
CA ILE A 126 3.30 -0.21 16.15
C ILE A 126 2.21 -1.24 16.35
N ARG A 127 1.61 -1.73 15.27
CA ARG A 127 0.52 -2.72 15.31
C ARG A 127 1.06 -4.12 15.01
N PRO A 128 0.81 -5.09 15.87
CA PRO A 128 1.20 -6.47 15.62
C PRO A 128 0.64 -7.01 14.30
N GLY A 129 1.43 -7.81 13.60
CA GLY A 129 1.04 -8.48 12.36
C GLY A 129 1.14 -7.65 11.09
N LEU A 130 1.25 -6.32 11.17
CA LEU A 130 1.50 -5.49 9.99
C LEU A 130 2.98 -5.54 9.58
N PRO A 131 3.26 -5.42 8.28
CA PRO A 131 4.63 -5.34 7.78
C PRO A 131 5.22 -3.94 8.00
N TYR A 132 6.47 -3.89 8.46
CA TYR A 132 7.23 -2.68 8.70
C TYR A 132 8.61 -2.76 8.05
N TRP A 133 9.17 -1.61 7.70
CA TRP A 133 10.59 -1.46 7.43
C TRP A 133 11.23 -0.78 8.63
N ILE A 134 12.29 -1.37 9.14
CA ILE A 134 13.05 -0.79 10.26
C ILE A 134 14.16 0.04 9.64
N CYS A 135 13.97 1.36 9.62
CA CYS A 135 14.90 2.31 9.03
C CYS A 135 15.55 3.17 10.12
N PRO A 136 16.86 3.49 10.00
CA PRO A 136 17.49 4.46 10.88
C PRO A 136 16.88 5.85 10.66
N ARG A 137 16.71 6.61 11.73
CA ARG A 137 16.15 7.98 11.66
C ARG A 137 16.92 8.92 10.74
N ASN A 138 18.24 8.71 10.63
CA ASN A 138 19.16 9.53 9.84
C ASN A 138 19.51 8.94 8.47
N ALA A 139 18.91 7.81 8.08
CA ALA A 139 19.12 7.13 6.81
C ALA A 139 17.83 6.41 6.38
N ALA A 140 16.78 7.18 6.09
CA ALA A 140 15.45 6.65 5.72
C ALA A 140 15.43 5.93 4.36
N ASP A 141 16.50 6.03 3.58
CA ASP A 141 16.73 5.29 2.33
C ASP A 141 17.37 3.91 2.55
N GLN A 142 17.62 3.52 3.81
CA GLN A 142 18.15 2.23 4.20
C GLN A 142 17.18 1.52 5.14
N ALA A 143 17.18 0.19 5.10
CA ALA A 143 16.41 -0.65 6.02
C ALA A 143 17.22 -1.84 6.53
N LEU A 144 16.83 -2.39 7.68
CA LEU A 144 17.37 -3.64 8.18
C LEU A 144 17.00 -4.78 7.23
N GLN A 145 18.01 -5.52 6.78
CA GLN A 145 17.87 -6.67 5.91
C GLN A 145 18.52 -7.91 6.53
N ALA A 146 17.78 -9.02 6.52
CA ALA A 146 18.30 -10.33 6.88
C ALA A 146 19.06 -10.95 5.70
N SER A 147 20.32 -11.35 5.89
CA SER A 147 21.10 -12.03 4.86
C SER A 147 22.26 -12.82 5.47
N GLY A 148 22.37 -14.11 5.14
CA GLY A 148 23.48 -14.97 5.57
C GLY A 148 23.62 -15.12 7.10
N GLY A 149 22.52 -15.19 7.85
CA GLY A 149 22.50 -15.30 9.31
C GLY A 149 22.80 -13.99 10.06
N LYS A 150 22.87 -12.87 9.34
CA LYS A 150 23.13 -11.54 9.90
C LYS A 150 22.07 -10.56 9.46
N VAL A 151 21.89 -9.52 10.27
CA VAL A 151 21.05 -8.37 9.92
C VAL A 151 21.95 -7.17 9.67
N THR A 152 21.82 -6.56 8.51
CA THR A 152 22.63 -5.41 8.09
C THR A 152 21.73 -4.31 7.54
N LEU A 153 22.21 -3.08 7.53
CA LEU A 153 21.57 -1.99 6.82
C LEU A 153 21.90 -2.09 5.33
N GLN A 154 20.85 -2.07 4.50
CA GLN A 154 20.95 -2.07 3.05
C GLN A 154 20.04 -1.00 2.46
N PRO A 155 20.28 -0.56 1.22
CA PRO A 155 19.35 0.32 0.53
C PRO A 155 17.94 -0.26 0.53
N LEU A 156 16.93 0.57 0.80
CA LEU A 156 15.53 0.16 0.87
C LEU A 156 15.07 -0.36 -0.49
N SER A 157 14.71 -1.64 -0.55
CA SER A 157 14.33 -2.37 -1.77
C SER A 157 12.98 -3.09 -1.66
N TYR A 158 12.32 -2.97 -0.50
CA TYR A 158 10.99 -3.54 -0.24
C TYR A 158 10.89 -5.05 -0.41
N THR A 159 11.99 -5.77 -0.19
CA THR A 159 12.04 -7.23 -0.30
C THR A 159 11.52 -7.92 0.98
N PRO A 160 11.17 -9.21 0.93
CA PRO A 160 10.78 -9.98 2.11
C PRO A 160 11.84 -9.95 3.22
N GLU A 161 13.12 -9.93 2.86
CA GLU A 161 14.26 -9.87 3.80
C GLU A 161 14.33 -8.54 4.56
N GLN A 162 13.71 -7.48 4.03
CA GLN A 162 13.63 -6.16 4.65
C GLN A 162 12.29 -5.90 5.33
N THR A 163 11.29 -6.76 5.11
CA THR A 163 9.94 -6.57 5.63
C THR A 163 9.78 -7.35 6.92
N TRP A 164 9.54 -6.65 8.03
CA TRP A 164 9.43 -7.21 9.37
C TRP A 164 8.02 -7.09 9.91
N LYS A 165 7.53 -8.14 10.57
CA LYS A 165 6.26 -8.14 11.31
C LYS A 165 6.56 -8.25 12.79
N LEU A 166 5.89 -7.41 13.57
CA LEU A 166 5.91 -7.48 15.01
C LEU A 166 4.87 -8.51 15.47
N GLN A 167 5.28 -9.44 16.30
CA GLN A 167 4.41 -10.45 16.91
C GLN A 167 4.48 -10.34 18.43
N PRO A 168 3.35 -10.30 19.15
CA PRO A 168 3.36 -10.37 20.61
C PRO A 168 3.96 -11.73 21.07
N ASP A 169 4.84 -11.68 22.06
CA ASP A 169 5.46 -12.86 22.68
C ASP A 169 5.59 -12.63 24.18
N GLY A 170 4.69 -13.22 24.96
CA GLY A 170 4.62 -13.02 26.41
C GLY A 170 4.44 -11.54 26.77
N ASN A 171 5.42 -10.96 27.48
CA ASN A 171 5.45 -9.53 27.86
C ASN A 171 6.22 -8.65 26.86
N GLY A 172 6.63 -9.21 25.72
CA GLY A 172 7.43 -8.53 24.71
C GLY A 172 6.91 -8.77 23.30
N TYR A 173 7.81 -8.60 22.36
CA TYR A 173 7.53 -8.78 20.95
C TYR A 173 8.69 -9.48 20.26
N THR A 174 8.38 -10.27 19.24
CA THR A 174 9.34 -10.78 18.28
C THR A 174 9.16 -10.07 16.94
N PHE A 175 10.25 -9.94 16.17
CA PHE A 175 10.22 -9.44 14.80
C PHE A 175 10.50 -10.61 13.86
N THR A 176 9.56 -10.88 12.96
CA THR A 176 9.70 -11.93 11.94
C THR A 176 9.72 -11.29 10.56
N ASN A 177 10.72 -11.63 9.73
CA ASN A 177 10.78 -11.09 8.37
C ASN A 177 9.80 -11.80 7.41
N GLY A 178 9.74 -11.36 6.16
CA GLY A 178 8.84 -11.92 5.15
C GLY A 178 9.17 -13.36 4.75
N ASN A 179 10.35 -13.86 5.09
CA ASN A 179 10.78 -15.26 4.89
C ASN A 179 10.50 -16.16 6.09
N GLY A 180 10.05 -15.60 7.23
CA GLY A 180 9.80 -16.32 8.46
C GLY A 180 10.98 -16.33 9.45
N ASP A 181 12.10 -15.66 9.13
CA ASP A 181 13.25 -15.58 10.04
C ASP A 181 12.95 -14.64 11.21
N ILE A 182 13.38 -15.01 12.40
CA ILE A 182 13.13 -14.24 13.63
C ILE A 182 14.39 -13.43 13.97
N LEU A 183 14.19 -12.11 14.19
CA LEU A 183 15.26 -11.23 14.65
C LEU A 183 15.68 -11.61 16.07
N THR A 184 16.95 -11.91 16.26
CA THR A 184 17.53 -12.31 17.55
C THR A 184 18.71 -11.41 17.92
N ASP A 185 18.92 -11.27 19.22
CA ASP A 185 20.11 -10.61 19.77
C ASP A 185 21.19 -11.67 20.06
N HIS A 186 22.30 -11.55 19.38
CA HIS A 186 23.49 -12.39 19.65
C HIS A 186 24.44 -11.67 20.61
N SER A 187 24.07 -11.57 21.88
CA SER A 187 24.97 -11.15 22.95
C SER A 187 26.12 -12.19 23.12
N PRO A 188 27.43 -11.80 23.26
CA PRO A 188 27.89 -10.52 23.78
C PRO A 188 28.30 -9.46 22.74
N ASP A 189 28.22 -9.76 21.46
CA ASP A 189 28.84 -8.91 20.42
C ASP A 189 27.93 -7.74 19.96
N TYR A 190 26.75 -7.57 20.55
CA TYR A 190 25.74 -6.57 20.17
C TYR A 190 25.37 -6.63 18.67
N ALA A 191 25.60 -7.77 18.01
CA ALA A 191 25.22 -8.00 16.64
C ALA A 191 23.80 -8.55 16.57
N LEU A 192 22.98 -7.96 15.72
CA LEU A 192 21.67 -8.51 15.40
C LEU A 192 21.82 -9.68 14.43
N GLY A 193 21.20 -10.81 14.75
CA GLY A 193 21.09 -11.97 13.89
C GLY A 193 19.65 -12.36 13.65
N TYR A 194 19.45 -13.53 13.03
CA TYR A 194 18.13 -14.12 12.89
C TYR A 194 18.23 -15.64 12.92
N GLU A 195 17.13 -16.28 13.33
CA GLU A 195 16.97 -17.72 13.26
C GLU A 195 15.97 -18.07 12.17
N THR A 196 16.27 -19.11 11.39
CA THR A 196 15.37 -19.68 10.40
C THR A 196 14.35 -20.58 11.07
N SER A 197 13.10 -20.46 10.70
CA SER A 197 12.00 -21.32 11.17
C SER A 197 12.04 -22.71 10.59
#